data_20bd898c688493c0406fc002a9707ecd
#
_entry.id   20bd898c688493c0406fc002a9707ecd
#
_cell.length_a   1.000
_cell.length_b   1.000
_cell.length_c   1.000
_cell.angle_alpha   90.00
_cell.angle_beta   90.00
_cell.angle_gamma   90.00
#
_symmetry.space_group_name_H-M   'P 1'
#
loop_
_entity.id
_entity.type
_entity.pdbx_description
1 polymer ?
#
loop_
_entity_poly.entity_id
_entity_poly.type
_entity_poly.pdbx_seq_one_letter_code
_entity_poly.pdbx_strand_id
1 'polypeptide(L)'
;MLDGFVTFYRKAVQALNLFGAEHCVGARAEQDFTGKVLVLSPEALREQYWGQDYQLLYARSGFGCAPHSSGRAVFATCLSDGETARWNREDFIGVLDDKFLPDWAREKLKELKTQEQTDAPTMGGMKMK
;
A
#
# COMPACT_ATOMS: atom_id res chain seq x y z
N MET A 1 -13.79 29.40 -3.90
CA MET A 1 -14.09 28.08 -4.46
C MET A 1 -13.04 27.04 -4.09
N LEU A 2 -11.79 27.32 -4.45
CA LEU A 2 -10.72 26.40 -4.09
C LEU A 2 -10.56 26.22 -2.60
N ASP A 3 -10.73 27.31 -1.85
CA ASP A 3 -10.61 27.21 -0.41
C ASP A 3 -11.69 26.32 0.19
N GLY A 4 -12.90 26.39 -0.33
CA GLY A 4 -13.98 25.53 0.11
C GLY A 4 -13.69 24.07 -0.18
N PHE A 5 -13.13 23.79 -1.35
CA PHE A 5 -12.78 22.43 -1.73
C PHE A 5 -11.71 21.87 -0.81
N VAL A 6 -10.66 22.65 -0.54
CA VAL A 6 -9.57 22.20 0.34
C VAL A 6 -10.09 21.92 1.75
N THR A 7 -10.96 22.82 2.25
CA THR A 7 -11.55 22.63 3.57
C THR A 7 -12.38 21.34 3.63
N PHE A 8 -13.20 21.13 2.59
CA PHE A 8 -14.00 19.91 2.51
C PHE A 8 -13.12 18.67 2.51
N TYR A 9 -12.08 18.69 1.72
CA TYR A 9 -11.16 17.54 1.64
C TYR A 9 -10.54 17.24 2.99
N ARG A 10 -10.07 18.26 3.69
CA ARG A 10 -9.46 18.05 5.01
C ARG A 10 -10.46 17.48 6.01
N LYS A 11 -11.69 17.97 5.97
CA LYS A 11 -12.73 17.45 6.85
C LYS A 11 -13.03 15.99 6.55
N ALA A 12 -13.07 15.65 5.27
CA ALA A 12 -13.34 14.27 4.86
C ALA A 12 -12.23 13.34 5.36
N VAL A 13 -10.98 13.75 5.22
CA VAL A 13 -9.86 12.95 5.70
C VAL A 13 -9.95 12.75 7.20
N GLN A 14 -10.23 13.81 7.96
CA GLN A 14 -10.36 13.71 9.41
C GLN A 14 -11.55 12.87 9.82
N ALA A 15 -12.68 13.07 9.14
CA ALA A 15 -13.91 12.35 9.48
C ALA A 15 -13.78 10.86 9.22
N LEU A 16 -13.03 10.47 8.19
CA LEU A 16 -12.83 9.07 7.86
C LEU A 16 -11.65 8.45 8.58
N ASN A 17 -10.94 9.27 9.35
CA ASN A 17 -9.80 8.80 10.15
C ASN A 17 -8.79 8.04 9.29
N LEU A 18 -8.42 8.63 8.17
CA LEU A 18 -7.49 8.02 7.24
C LEU A 18 -6.07 8.05 7.77
N PHE A 19 -5.25 7.13 7.29
CA PHE A 19 -3.83 7.13 7.64
C PHE A 19 -3.12 8.30 6.97
N GLY A 20 -2.14 8.85 7.66
CA GLY A 20 -1.33 9.94 7.15
C GLY A 20 0.15 9.66 7.39
N ALA A 21 0.97 10.67 7.12
CA ALA A 21 2.42 10.54 7.23
C ALA A 21 2.87 10.16 8.64
N GLU A 22 2.12 10.58 9.65
CA GLU A 22 2.47 10.29 11.04
C GLU A 22 2.37 8.81 11.37
N HIS A 23 1.71 8.03 10.52
CA HIS A 23 1.57 6.59 10.70
C HIS A 23 2.63 5.80 9.95
N CYS A 24 3.52 6.48 9.25
CA CYS A 24 4.54 5.84 8.42
C CYS A 24 5.91 5.93 9.07
N VAL A 25 6.80 5.01 8.69
CA VAL A 25 8.16 4.95 9.21
C VAL A 25 9.16 5.43 8.16
N GLY A 26 10.18 6.11 8.60
CA GLY A 26 11.31 6.49 7.75
C GLY A 26 10.95 7.46 6.64
N ALA A 27 11.94 7.76 5.81
CA ALA A 27 11.77 8.67 4.68
C ALA A 27 11.33 7.88 3.46
N ARG A 28 10.18 8.26 2.90
CA ARG A 28 9.64 7.57 1.73
C ARG A 28 10.64 7.48 0.58
N ALA A 29 11.38 8.55 0.37
CA ALA A 29 12.28 8.62 -0.78
C ALA A 29 13.39 7.58 -0.75
N GLU A 30 13.74 7.09 0.43
CA GLU A 30 14.90 6.21 0.57
C GLU A 30 14.51 4.77 0.92
N GLN A 31 13.23 4.50 1.06
CA GLN A 31 12.79 3.16 1.46
C GLN A 31 12.53 2.26 0.27
N ASP A 32 12.92 0.99 0.42
CA ASP A 32 12.53 -0.06 -0.50
C ASP A 32 11.14 -0.53 -0.09
N PHE A 33 10.20 -0.47 -1.03
CA PHE A 33 8.81 -0.81 -0.75
C PHE A 33 8.51 -2.30 -0.87
N THR A 34 9.40 -3.07 -1.51
CA THR A 34 9.12 -4.48 -1.79
C THR A 34 8.83 -5.26 -0.52
N GLY A 35 7.70 -5.95 -0.50
CA GLY A 35 7.33 -6.78 0.64
C GLY A 35 6.81 -6.02 1.83
N LYS A 36 6.53 -4.74 1.67
CA LYS A 36 6.07 -3.91 2.79
C LYS A 36 4.65 -3.45 2.57
N VAL A 37 3.99 -3.07 3.66
CA VAL A 37 2.64 -2.53 3.62
C VAL A 37 2.75 -1.02 3.43
N LEU A 38 2.14 -0.53 2.35
CA LEU A 38 2.20 0.89 2.00
C LEU A 38 0.88 1.57 2.32
N VAL A 39 0.97 2.86 2.62
CA VAL A 39 -0.21 3.69 2.86
C VAL A 39 -0.46 4.51 1.61
N LEU A 40 -1.58 4.25 0.96
CA LEU A 40 -1.96 4.99 -0.24
C LEU A 40 -2.46 6.37 0.14
N SER A 41 -2.03 7.37 -0.63
CA SER A 41 -2.48 8.74 -0.40
C SER A 41 -3.99 8.83 -0.65
N PRO A 42 -4.74 9.53 0.21
CA PRO A 42 -6.17 9.73 -0.05
C PRO A 42 -6.43 10.36 -1.40
N GLU A 43 -5.49 11.14 -1.91
CA GLU A 43 -5.63 11.80 -3.22
C GLU A 43 -5.62 10.78 -4.36
N ALA A 44 -5.00 9.63 -4.15
CA ALA A 44 -4.94 8.57 -5.16
C ALA A 44 -6.18 7.68 -5.11
N LEU A 45 -6.97 7.75 -4.05
CA LEU A 45 -8.19 6.97 -3.91
C LEU A 45 -9.37 7.74 -4.48
N ARG A 46 -10.29 7.02 -5.11
CA ARG A 46 -11.57 7.61 -5.47
C ARG A 46 -12.38 7.82 -4.20
N GLU A 47 -13.26 8.81 -4.22
CA GLU A 47 -14.04 9.17 -3.05
C GLU A 47 -14.78 7.99 -2.43
N GLN A 48 -15.31 7.12 -3.27
CA GLN A 48 -16.07 5.96 -2.80
C GLN A 48 -15.22 4.94 -2.06
N TYR A 49 -13.90 5.02 -2.19
CA TYR A 49 -12.98 4.10 -1.51
C TYR A 49 -12.24 4.76 -0.36
N TRP A 50 -12.64 5.96 0.04
CA TRP A 50 -11.99 6.62 1.16
C TRP A 50 -12.27 5.88 2.44
N GLY A 51 -11.23 5.33 3.03
CA GLY A 51 -11.28 4.59 4.28
C GLY A 51 -9.96 3.92 4.51
N GLN A 52 -9.62 3.67 5.76
CA GLN A 52 -8.33 3.06 6.11
C GLN A 52 -8.15 1.70 5.42
N ASP A 53 -9.24 0.98 5.24
CA ASP A 53 -9.17 -0.37 4.65
C ASP A 53 -8.55 -0.34 3.26
N TYR A 54 -8.90 0.67 2.46
CA TYR A 54 -8.42 0.74 1.08
C TYR A 54 -7.07 1.44 0.95
N GLN A 55 -6.55 1.98 2.03
CA GLN A 55 -5.24 2.62 2.00
C GLN A 55 -4.08 1.65 2.13
N LEU A 56 -4.33 0.44 2.62
CA LEU A 56 -3.26 -0.50 2.93
C LEU A 56 -3.04 -1.46 1.77
N LEU A 57 -1.86 -1.36 1.16
CA LEU A 57 -1.48 -2.18 0.02
C LEU A 57 -0.15 -2.87 0.27
N TYR A 58 -0.08 -4.13 -0.14
CA TYR A 58 1.14 -4.93 0.00
C TYR A 58 1.93 -4.83 -1.30
N ALA A 59 3.12 -4.22 -1.23
CA ALA A 59 3.96 -4.01 -2.40
C ALA A 59 4.63 -5.30 -2.83
N ARG A 60 4.46 -5.69 -4.08
CA ARG A 60 4.96 -6.97 -4.57
C ARG A 60 6.16 -6.81 -5.50
N SER A 61 6.13 -5.86 -6.42
CA SER A 61 7.18 -5.73 -7.41
C SER A 61 7.11 -4.36 -8.10
N GLY A 62 8.02 -4.15 -9.02
CA GLY A 62 8.05 -2.94 -9.83
C GLY A 62 9.26 -2.06 -9.49
N PHE A 63 9.71 -1.31 -10.50
CA PHE A 63 10.86 -0.45 -10.29
C PHE A 63 10.59 0.67 -9.29
N GLY A 64 9.32 1.07 -9.16
CA GLY A 64 8.95 2.09 -8.19
C GLY A 64 9.11 1.62 -6.75
N CYS A 65 9.26 0.32 -6.52
CA CYS A 65 9.52 -0.19 -5.17
C CYS A 65 10.92 0.21 -4.69
N ALA A 66 11.87 0.31 -5.61
CA ALA A 66 13.24 0.63 -5.24
C ALA A 66 13.45 2.13 -5.22
N PRO A 67 14.10 2.66 -4.19
CA PRO A 67 14.43 4.08 -4.17
C PRO A 67 15.45 4.40 -5.26
N HIS A 68 15.35 5.59 -5.82
CA HIS A 68 16.30 6.08 -6.83
C HIS A 68 16.27 5.30 -8.15
N SER A 69 15.28 4.47 -8.33
CA SER A 69 15.09 3.75 -9.58
C SER A 69 14.51 4.69 -10.64
N SER A 70 14.80 4.43 -11.90
CA SER A 70 14.26 5.25 -12.98
C SER A 70 12.78 4.98 -13.22
N GLY A 71 12.31 3.77 -12.92
CA GLY A 71 10.91 3.42 -13.07
C GLY A 71 10.13 3.72 -11.80
N ARG A 72 8.85 4.08 -11.96
CA ARG A 72 8.02 4.48 -10.83
C ARG A 72 6.87 3.50 -10.54
N ALA A 73 6.71 2.46 -11.36
CA ALA A 73 5.59 1.53 -11.21
C ALA A 73 5.74 0.65 -9.99
N VAL A 74 4.68 0.58 -9.18
CA VAL A 74 4.61 -0.30 -8.01
C VAL A 74 3.40 -1.19 -8.21
N PHE A 75 3.61 -2.50 -8.24
CA PHE A 75 2.51 -3.46 -8.32
C PHE A 75 2.19 -3.90 -6.91
N ALA A 76 1.01 -3.56 -6.45
CA ALA A 76 0.63 -3.78 -5.06
C ALA A 76 -0.76 -4.39 -4.97
N THR A 77 -0.96 -5.20 -3.93
CA THR A 77 -2.23 -5.86 -3.67
C THR A 77 -2.93 -5.16 -2.51
N CYS A 78 -4.15 -4.72 -2.74
CA CYS A 78 -4.96 -4.10 -1.69
C CYS A 78 -5.32 -5.16 -0.65
N LEU A 79 -5.04 -4.89 0.60
CA LEU A 79 -5.31 -5.87 1.65
C LEU A 79 -6.80 -6.06 1.90
N SER A 80 -7.61 -5.04 1.59
CA SER A 80 -9.04 -5.11 1.83
C SER A 80 -9.77 -6.00 0.81
N ASP A 81 -9.49 -5.78 -0.49
CA ASP A 81 -10.23 -6.50 -1.52
C ASP A 81 -9.39 -7.53 -2.28
N GLY A 82 -8.11 -7.59 -2.02
CA GLY A 82 -7.24 -8.58 -2.63
C GLY A 82 -6.84 -8.29 -4.06
N GLU A 83 -7.21 -7.15 -4.60
CA GLU A 83 -6.90 -6.81 -5.98
C GLU A 83 -5.51 -6.26 -6.13
N THR A 84 -4.80 -6.72 -7.15
CA THR A 84 -3.47 -6.22 -7.48
C THR A 84 -3.59 -5.22 -8.62
N ALA A 85 -2.96 -4.08 -8.45
CA ALA A 85 -3.01 -3.03 -9.46
C ALA A 85 -1.65 -2.35 -9.55
N ARG A 86 -1.48 -1.60 -10.66
CA ARG A 86 -0.29 -0.81 -10.86
C ARG A 86 -0.50 0.59 -10.31
N TRP A 87 0.42 1.01 -9.48
CA TRP A 87 0.43 2.35 -8.92
C TRP A 87 1.76 3.00 -9.21
N ASN A 88 1.87 4.29 -8.91
CA ASN A 88 3.16 4.97 -8.98
C ASN A 88 3.68 5.17 -7.57
N ARG A 89 4.99 5.17 -7.44
CA ARG A 89 5.61 5.37 -6.12
C ARG A 89 5.08 6.60 -5.41
N GLU A 90 4.80 7.66 -6.18
CA GLU A 90 4.30 8.92 -5.62
C GLU A 90 2.89 8.83 -5.05
N ASP A 91 2.16 7.79 -5.42
CA ASP A 91 0.79 7.61 -4.92
C ASP A 91 0.77 7.20 -3.46
N PHE A 92 1.88 6.79 -2.91
CA PHE A 92 1.96 6.31 -1.53
C PHE A 92 2.57 7.35 -0.61
N ILE A 93 2.01 7.46 0.59
CA ILE A 93 2.57 8.32 1.63
C ILE A 93 3.87 7.74 2.15
N GLY A 94 3.91 6.42 2.31
CA GLY A 94 5.09 5.74 2.81
C GLY A 94 4.76 4.33 3.29
N VAL A 95 5.67 3.76 4.07
CA VAL A 95 5.52 2.43 4.64
C VAL A 95 4.86 2.54 6.00
N LEU A 96 3.77 1.80 6.20
CA LEU A 96 3.05 1.82 7.47
C LEU A 96 3.90 1.28 8.61
N ASP A 97 3.89 1.99 9.72
CA ASP A 97 4.53 1.52 10.96
C ASP A 97 3.74 0.32 11.48
N ASP A 98 4.43 -0.76 11.79
CA ASP A 98 3.83 -2.00 12.27
C ASP A 98 2.84 -1.81 13.41
N LYS A 99 3.12 -0.85 14.28
CA LYS A 99 2.27 -0.63 15.46
C LYS A 99 0.87 -0.12 15.09
N PHE A 100 0.71 0.39 13.88
CA PHE A 100 -0.59 0.87 13.40
C PHE A 100 -1.30 -0.15 12.51
N LEU A 101 -0.67 -1.29 12.24
CA LEU A 101 -1.25 -2.30 11.36
C LEU A 101 -2.44 -2.96 12.04
N PRO A 102 -3.67 -2.82 11.47
CA PRO A 102 -4.84 -3.44 12.09
C PRO A 102 -4.77 -4.96 12.03
N ASP A 103 -5.48 -5.62 12.94
CA ASP A 103 -5.48 -7.08 13.01
C ASP A 103 -5.96 -7.72 11.72
N TRP A 104 -7.03 -7.17 11.11
CA TRP A 104 -7.54 -7.73 9.86
C TRP A 104 -6.50 -7.63 8.73
N ALA A 105 -5.74 -6.54 8.72
CA ALA A 105 -4.72 -6.35 7.70
C ALA A 105 -3.55 -7.29 7.93
N ARG A 106 -3.20 -7.50 9.18
CA ARG A 106 -2.12 -8.44 9.55
C ARG A 106 -2.46 -9.86 9.11
N GLU A 107 -3.72 -10.25 9.28
CA GLU A 107 -4.19 -11.56 8.85
C GLU A 107 -4.12 -11.71 7.34
N LYS A 108 -4.57 -10.69 6.62
CA LYS A 108 -4.53 -10.72 5.15
C LYS A 108 -3.10 -10.76 4.64
N LEU A 109 -2.22 -10.00 5.26
CA LEU A 109 -0.81 -9.97 4.87
C LEU A 109 -0.19 -11.36 5.08
N LYS A 110 -0.54 -12.01 6.17
CA LYS A 110 -0.05 -13.35 6.47
C LYS A 110 -0.50 -14.34 5.39
N GLU A 111 -1.76 -14.25 4.98
CA GLU A 111 -2.29 -15.10 3.91
C GLU A 111 -1.55 -14.89 2.60
N LEU A 112 -1.31 -13.64 2.24
CA LEU A 112 -0.62 -13.33 1.00
C LEU A 112 0.82 -13.83 1.01
N LYS A 113 1.51 -13.69 2.12
CA LYS A 113 2.89 -14.16 2.23
C LYS A 113 2.95 -15.67 2.19
N THR A 114 1.98 -16.34 2.79
CA THR A 114 1.90 -17.79 2.75
C THR A 114 1.68 -18.28 1.32
N GLN A 115 0.81 -17.61 0.58
CA GLN A 115 0.55 -17.95 -0.81
C GLN A 115 1.79 -17.79 -1.66
N GLU A 116 2.55 -16.72 -1.43
CA GLU A 116 3.79 -16.51 -2.17
C GLU A 116 4.80 -17.62 -1.91
N GLN A 117 4.91 -18.04 -0.66
CA GLN A 117 5.82 -19.13 -0.31
C GLN A 117 5.40 -20.44 -0.92
N THR A 118 4.10 -20.67 -1.00
CA THR A 118 3.56 -21.88 -1.60
C THR A 118 3.82 -21.89 -3.10
N ASP A 119 3.62 -20.76 -3.75
CA ASP A 119 3.79 -20.67 -5.21
C ASP A 119 5.25 -20.72 -5.61
N ALA A 120 6.13 -20.13 -4.83
CA ALA A 120 7.54 -20.07 -5.19
C ALA A 120 8.17 -21.44 -5.41
N PRO A 121 7.96 -22.43 -4.51
CA PRO A 121 8.55 -23.76 -4.71
C PRO A 121 7.98 -24.51 -5.90
N THR A 122 6.73 -24.23 -6.26
CA THR A 122 6.11 -24.95 -7.36
C THR A 122 6.63 -24.52 -8.72
N MET A 123 7.33 -23.48 -8.74
CA MET A 123 7.98 -23.12 -9.98
C MET A 123 9.18 -24.00 -10.23
N GLY A 124 9.29 -24.81 -9.39
CA GLY A 124 10.23 -25.81 -9.69
C GLY A 124 9.57 -27.09 -9.72
N GLY A 125 9.04 -26.37 -9.32
CA GLY A 125 8.84 -27.18 -9.29
C GLY A 125 8.72 -27.48 -9.26
N MET A 126 8.67 -27.73 -8.98
CA MET A 126 8.39 -28.16 -8.98
C MET A 126 8.25 -28.47 -9.17
N LYS A 127 8.30 -28.61 -9.02
CA LYS A 127 8.15 -29.01 -9.13
C LYS A 127 8.16 -29.31 -9.53
N MET A 128 8.20 -29.43 -9.43
CA MET A 128 8.21 -29.77 -9.73
C MET A 128 8.25 -30.13 -10.16
N LYS A 129 8.32 -30.35 -9.97
CA LYS A 129 8.34 -30.80 -10.27
C LYS A 129 8.35 -31.23 -10.67
#